data_10af248830b45e56a23d3aad89a5f10f
#
_entry.id   10af248830b45e56a23d3aad89a5f10f
#
_cell.length_a   1.000
_cell.length_b   1.000
_cell.length_c   1.000
_cell.angle_alpha   90.00
_cell.angle_beta   90.00
_cell.angle_gamma   90.00
#
_symmetry.space_group_name_H-M   'P 1'
#
loop_
_entity.id
_entity.type
_entity.pdbx_description
1 polymer ?
#
loop_
_entity_poly.entity_id
_entity_poly.type
_entity_poly.pdbx_seq_one_letter_code
_entity_poly.pdbx_strand_id
1 'polypeptide(L)'
;NFSVNTTHTIAFDTEMYDQNGDFASNTFTAPVTGKYHLTANMGWLNVDADSTYFYVELTTSNRNYLTIQDPRGFDQDPTYWHQNINAIADMDANDTAIIRIRIQGGSAQADLEGNEAYTYFSGCLLA
;
A
#
# COMPACT_ATOMS: atom_id res chain seq x y z
N ASN A 1 14.68 6.69 0.31
CA ASN A 1 14.48 6.50 1.76
C ASN A 1 13.24 7.26 2.22
N PHE A 2 12.33 6.57 2.86
CA PHE A 2 11.13 7.22 3.41
C PHE A 2 11.44 7.89 4.74
N SER A 3 10.95 9.11 4.92
CA SER A 3 11.00 9.78 6.22
C SER A 3 10.16 9.01 7.22
N VAL A 4 10.71 8.82 8.42
CA VAL A 4 9.96 8.19 9.53
C VAL A 4 9.00 9.17 10.18
N ASN A 5 8.02 8.65 10.91
CA ASN A 5 7.03 9.43 11.67
C ASN A 5 6.13 10.32 10.80
N THR A 6 6.02 9.97 9.52
CA THR A 6 5.23 10.70 8.53
C THR A 6 4.45 9.70 7.67
N THR A 7 3.21 10.02 7.35
CA THR A 7 2.39 9.20 6.43
C THR A 7 2.65 9.62 5.00
N HIS A 8 2.92 8.65 4.13
CA HIS A 8 3.21 8.86 2.72
C HIS A 8 2.13 8.21 1.86
N THR A 9 1.67 8.91 0.83
CA THR A 9 0.86 8.30 -0.23
C THR A 9 1.82 7.69 -1.25
N ILE A 10 1.58 6.43 -1.64
CA ILE A 10 2.48 5.72 -2.53
C ILE A 10 2.11 6.01 -3.98
N ALA A 11 3.13 6.37 -4.77
CA ALA A 11 3.05 6.50 -6.22
C ALA A 11 3.43 5.17 -6.87
N PHE A 12 2.57 4.68 -7.77
CA PHE A 12 2.82 3.45 -8.52
C PHE A 12 3.13 3.82 -9.97
N ASP A 13 4.34 3.50 -10.41
CA ASP A 13 4.83 3.91 -11.73
C ASP A 13 4.25 3.09 -12.87
N THR A 14 3.81 1.87 -12.58
CA THR A 14 3.30 0.94 -13.59
C THR A 14 1.96 0.37 -13.17
N GLU A 15 0.98 0.45 -14.06
CA GLU A 15 -0.33 -0.17 -13.88
C GLU A 15 -0.31 -1.58 -14.49
N MET A 16 -0.58 -2.61 -13.69
CA MET A 16 -0.65 -3.99 -14.19
C MET A 16 -1.99 -4.31 -14.84
N TYR A 17 -3.07 -3.71 -14.33
CA TYR A 17 -4.43 -3.92 -14.82
C TYR A 17 -5.20 -2.61 -14.78
N ASP A 18 -5.42 -2.01 -15.93
CA ASP A 18 -6.26 -0.82 -16.07
C ASP A 18 -7.10 -0.94 -17.33
N GLN A 19 -8.16 -1.76 -17.26
CA GLN A 19 -9.02 -2.02 -18.41
C GLN A 19 -9.90 -0.83 -18.78
N ASN A 20 -10.23 0.03 -17.84
CA ASN A 20 -11.17 1.13 -18.02
C ASN A 20 -10.61 2.50 -17.64
N GLY A 21 -9.30 2.61 -17.42
CA GLY A 21 -8.71 3.86 -16.94
C GLY A 21 -9.07 4.17 -15.49
N ASP A 22 -9.26 3.14 -14.67
CA ASP A 22 -9.69 3.29 -13.28
C ASP A 22 -8.59 3.76 -12.35
N PHE A 23 -7.34 3.67 -12.79
CA PHE A 23 -6.17 4.15 -12.06
C PHE A 23 -5.61 5.41 -12.73
N ALA A 24 -5.54 6.48 -11.98
CA ALA A 24 -4.88 7.71 -12.41
C ALA A 24 -4.35 8.44 -11.18
N SER A 25 -3.17 9.04 -11.29
CA SER A 25 -2.57 9.83 -10.20
C SER A 25 -2.52 9.04 -8.88
N ASN A 26 -2.09 7.77 -8.95
CA ASN A 26 -1.94 6.87 -7.79
C ASN A 26 -3.27 6.48 -7.12
N THR A 27 -4.38 6.77 -7.77
CA THR A 27 -5.71 6.60 -7.21
C THR A 27 -6.52 5.65 -8.08
N PHE A 28 -7.13 4.65 -7.45
CA PHE A 28 -8.18 3.85 -8.07
C PHE A 28 -9.51 4.58 -7.89
N THR A 29 -10.29 4.71 -8.96
CA THR A 29 -11.63 5.30 -8.90
C THR A 29 -12.66 4.26 -9.32
N ALA A 30 -13.66 4.02 -8.49
CA ALA A 30 -14.71 3.06 -8.78
C ALA A 30 -15.60 3.58 -9.93
N PRO A 31 -15.69 2.86 -11.05
CA PRO A 31 -16.51 3.30 -12.17
C PRO A 31 -18.00 3.14 -11.92
N VAL A 32 -18.39 2.19 -11.11
CA VAL A 32 -19.79 1.91 -10.75
C VAL A 32 -19.88 1.54 -9.28
N THR A 33 -21.06 1.70 -8.70
CA THR A 33 -21.33 1.24 -7.34
C THR A 33 -21.28 -0.28 -7.29
N GLY A 34 -20.55 -0.83 -6.33
CA GLY A 34 -20.42 -2.26 -6.15
C GLY A 34 -19.38 -2.65 -5.10
N LYS A 35 -19.01 -3.93 -5.13
CA LYS A 35 -17.96 -4.48 -4.28
C LYS A 35 -16.71 -4.72 -5.10
N TYR A 36 -15.60 -4.24 -4.59
CA TYR A 36 -14.31 -4.30 -5.27
C TYR A 36 -13.32 -5.10 -4.45
N HIS A 37 -12.56 -5.97 -5.12
CA HIS A 37 -11.37 -6.56 -4.53
C HIS A 37 -10.19 -5.63 -4.81
N LEU A 38 -9.62 -5.09 -3.75
CA LEU A 38 -8.45 -4.22 -3.81
C LEU A 38 -7.29 -4.93 -3.13
N THR A 39 -6.14 -4.92 -3.77
CA THR A 39 -4.93 -5.54 -3.22
C THR A 39 -3.72 -4.67 -3.50
N ALA A 40 -2.81 -4.60 -2.54
CA ALA A 40 -1.54 -3.93 -2.71
C ALA A 40 -0.43 -4.73 -2.04
N ASN A 41 0.74 -4.73 -2.64
CA ASN A 41 1.93 -5.34 -2.07
C ASN A 41 3.03 -4.31 -1.99
N MET A 42 3.65 -4.20 -0.82
CA MET A 42 4.79 -3.34 -0.57
C MET A 42 6.02 -4.22 -0.42
N GLY A 43 6.91 -4.14 -1.40
CA GLY A 43 8.20 -4.83 -1.36
C GLY A 43 9.23 -3.95 -0.68
N TRP A 44 9.32 -4.02 0.65
CA TRP A 44 10.25 -3.22 1.43
C TRP A 44 11.68 -3.66 1.24
N LEU A 45 12.58 -2.68 1.15
CA LEU A 45 14.03 -2.85 1.14
C LEU A 45 14.62 -2.14 2.35
N ASN A 46 15.64 -2.75 2.96
CA ASN A 46 16.43 -2.14 4.04
C ASN A 46 15.60 -1.68 5.23
N VAL A 47 14.79 -2.59 5.74
CA VAL A 47 13.93 -2.33 6.90
C VAL A 47 14.81 -2.10 8.13
N ASP A 48 14.54 -1.05 8.89
CA ASP A 48 15.18 -0.81 10.17
C ASP A 48 14.46 -1.60 11.26
N ALA A 49 15.13 -2.59 11.82
CA ALA A 49 14.58 -3.44 12.87
C ALA A 49 14.33 -2.68 14.19
N ASP A 50 14.88 -1.48 14.35
CA ASP A 50 14.62 -0.63 15.52
C ASP A 50 13.35 0.21 15.38
N SER A 51 12.71 0.20 14.22
CA SER A 51 11.43 0.88 14.03
C SER A 51 10.34 0.27 14.89
N THR A 52 9.43 1.09 15.37
CA THR A 52 8.31 0.64 16.22
C THR A 52 7.28 -0.14 15.41
N TYR A 53 6.97 0.33 14.20
CA TYR A 53 6.07 -0.37 13.29
C TYR A 53 6.21 0.15 11.86
N PHE A 54 5.79 -0.71 10.92
CA PHE A 54 5.53 -0.38 9.53
C PHE A 54 4.05 -0.65 9.28
N TYR A 55 3.29 0.30 8.78
CA TYR A 55 1.94 -0.01 8.33
C TYR A 55 1.74 0.29 6.86
N VAL A 56 0.83 -0.47 6.25
CA VAL A 56 0.26 -0.21 4.94
C VAL A 56 -1.23 0.02 5.14
N GLU A 57 -1.73 1.11 4.61
CA GLU A 57 -3.13 1.49 4.73
C GLU A 57 -3.76 1.60 3.35
N LEU A 58 -4.85 0.90 3.16
CA LEU A 58 -5.73 1.07 2.02
C LEU A 58 -6.84 2.02 2.45
N THR A 59 -6.81 3.23 1.90
CA THR A 59 -7.75 4.29 2.24
C THR A 59 -8.77 4.45 1.13
N THR A 60 -10.02 4.07 1.40
CA THR A 60 -11.13 4.32 0.48
C THR A 60 -11.94 5.52 0.95
N SER A 61 -12.82 6.03 0.08
CA SER A 61 -13.74 7.10 0.44
C SER A 61 -14.62 6.75 1.64
N ASN A 62 -14.92 5.46 1.84
CA ASN A 62 -15.84 5.01 2.89
C ASN A 62 -15.13 4.57 4.17
N ARG A 63 -13.95 3.96 4.07
CA ARG A 63 -13.25 3.43 5.24
C ARG A 63 -11.79 3.13 4.95
N ASN A 64 -11.04 2.93 6.03
CA ASN A 64 -9.63 2.57 5.96
C ASN A 64 -9.45 1.11 6.37
N TYR A 65 -8.55 0.43 5.66
CA TYR A 65 -8.08 -0.91 5.98
C TYR A 65 -6.58 -0.82 6.25
N LEU A 66 -6.09 -1.50 7.28
CA LEU A 66 -4.73 -1.31 7.72
C LEU A 66 -4.10 -2.64 8.11
N THR A 67 -2.87 -2.87 7.68
CA THR A 67 -2.02 -3.94 8.17
C THR A 67 -0.77 -3.33 8.80
N ILE A 68 -0.39 -3.83 9.97
CA ILE A 68 0.71 -3.28 10.74
C ILE A 68 1.65 -4.41 11.14
N GLN A 69 2.94 -4.13 11.09
CA GLN A 69 3.97 -5.08 11.51
C GLN A 69 5.00 -4.39 12.40
N ASP A 70 5.50 -5.14 13.36
CA ASP A 70 6.52 -4.70 14.30
C ASP A 70 7.83 -5.41 13.97
N PRO A 71 8.84 -4.70 13.42
CA PRO A 71 10.09 -5.33 13.02
C PRO A 71 11.04 -5.65 14.17
N ARG A 72 10.74 -5.23 15.39
CA ARG A 72 11.66 -5.34 16.54
C ARG A 72 11.95 -6.77 16.98
N GLY A 73 11.22 -7.74 16.42
CA GLY A 73 11.52 -9.16 16.63
C GLY A 73 12.68 -9.70 15.77
N PHE A 74 13.18 -8.93 14.82
CA PHE A 74 14.33 -9.33 14.00
C PHE A 74 15.64 -9.04 14.72
N ASP A 75 16.62 -9.96 14.57
CA ASP A 75 17.95 -9.80 15.15
C ASP A 75 18.82 -8.80 14.39
N GLN A 76 18.46 -8.52 13.14
CA GLN A 76 19.18 -7.59 12.27
C GLN A 76 18.20 -6.99 11.27
N ASP A 77 18.61 -5.92 10.62
CA ASP A 77 17.80 -5.25 9.61
C ASP A 77 17.54 -6.16 8.42
N PRO A 78 16.30 -6.53 8.11
CA PRO A 78 16.02 -7.32 6.91
C PRO A 78 16.23 -6.49 5.65
N THR A 79 16.90 -7.10 4.66
CA THR A 79 17.06 -6.47 3.34
C THR A 79 15.76 -6.51 2.55
N TYR A 80 15.01 -7.62 2.64
CA TYR A 80 13.75 -7.82 1.93
C TYR A 80 12.64 -8.18 2.90
N TRP A 81 11.52 -7.48 2.77
CA TRP A 81 10.34 -7.77 3.58
C TRP A 81 9.09 -7.31 2.83
N HIS A 82 8.12 -8.18 2.67
CA HIS A 82 6.91 -7.86 1.94
C HIS A 82 5.73 -7.71 2.89
N GLN A 83 4.92 -6.73 2.61
CA GLN A 83 3.70 -6.44 3.34
C GLN A 83 2.56 -6.33 2.34
N ASN A 84 1.52 -7.13 2.53
CA ASN A 84 0.39 -7.18 1.62
C ASN A 84 -0.88 -6.75 2.34
N ILE A 85 -1.75 -6.03 1.63
CA ILE A 85 -3.08 -5.70 2.12
C ILE A 85 -4.11 -6.08 1.06
N ASN A 86 -5.17 -6.74 1.50
CA ASN A 86 -6.30 -7.13 0.67
C ASN A 86 -7.59 -6.74 1.36
N ALA A 87 -8.54 -6.23 0.60
CA ALA A 87 -9.87 -5.94 1.11
C ALA A 87 -10.91 -6.10 0.03
N ILE A 88 -12.10 -6.54 0.43
CA ILE A 88 -13.30 -6.40 -0.38
C ILE A 88 -14.02 -5.16 0.13
N ALA A 89 -14.03 -4.11 -0.66
CA ALA A 89 -14.53 -2.81 -0.27
C ALA A 89 -15.84 -2.49 -0.99
N ASP A 90 -16.80 -1.96 -0.24
CA ASP A 90 -18.01 -1.38 -0.81
C ASP A 90 -17.67 0.05 -1.26
N MET A 91 -17.94 0.34 -2.53
CA MET A 91 -17.64 1.64 -3.12
C MET A 91 -18.81 2.11 -3.97
N ASP A 92 -19.15 3.38 -3.86
CA ASP A 92 -20.07 4.01 -4.78
C ASP A 92 -19.33 4.47 -6.04
N ALA A 93 -20.06 4.68 -7.13
CA ALA A 93 -19.45 5.24 -8.33
C ALA A 93 -18.73 6.55 -7.98
N ASN A 94 -17.48 6.67 -8.45
CA ASN A 94 -16.54 7.77 -8.19
C ASN A 94 -15.87 7.76 -6.81
N ASP A 95 -16.16 6.80 -5.95
CA ASP A 95 -15.35 6.60 -4.75
C ASP A 95 -13.92 6.24 -5.14
N THR A 96 -12.97 6.61 -4.29
CA THR A 96 -11.55 6.43 -4.56
C THR A 96 -10.86 5.53 -3.53
N ALA A 97 -9.74 4.97 -3.94
CA ALA A 97 -8.85 4.21 -3.06
C ALA A 97 -7.40 4.57 -3.36
N ILE A 98 -6.64 4.78 -2.30
CA ILE A 98 -5.19 5.04 -2.35
C ILE A 98 -4.48 4.15 -1.35
N ILE A 99 -3.17 4.00 -1.54
CA ILE A 99 -2.30 3.30 -0.59
C ILE A 99 -1.43 4.31 0.11
N ARG A 100 -1.42 4.24 1.44
CA ARG A 100 -0.53 5.05 2.27
C ARG A 100 0.31 4.12 3.15
N ILE A 101 1.51 4.59 3.49
CA ILE A 101 2.41 3.89 4.40
C ILE A 101 2.88 4.81 5.50
N ARG A 102 3.28 4.22 6.62
CA ARG A 102 3.96 4.95 7.69
C ARG A 102 4.97 4.04 8.36
N ILE A 103 6.15 4.60 8.61
CA ILE A 103 7.19 3.98 9.39
C ILE A 103 7.33 4.81 10.67
N GLN A 104 7.14 4.18 11.82
CA GLN A 104 7.21 4.88 13.09
C GLN A 104 8.52 4.53 13.78
N GLY A 105 9.29 5.57 14.12
CA GLY A 105 10.57 5.39 14.80
C GLY A 105 11.67 4.82 13.92
N GLY A 106 12.85 4.66 14.50
CA GLY A 106 14.02 4.17 13.79
C GLY A 106 14.65 5.22 12.87
N SER A 107 15.39 4.74 11.89
CA SER A 107 16.10 5.56 10.90
C SER A 107 15.37 5.57 9.56
N ALA A 108 15.50 6.65 8.81
CA ALA A 108 14.91 6.80 7.48
C ALA A 108 15.77 6.07 6.43
N GLN A 109 15.76 4.75 6.46
CA GLN A 109 16.57 3.92 5.56
C GLN A 109 15.77 3.03 4.62
N ALA A 110 14.52 2.77 4.92
CA ALA A 110 13.69 1.86 4.13
C ALA A 110 13.25 2.48 2.80
N ASP A 111 13.26 1.67 1.77
CA ASP A 111 12.76 1.99 0.43
C ASP A 111 11.74 0.94 0.00
N LEU A 112 11.03 1.23 -1.07
CA LEU A 112 10.20 0.24 -1.77
C LEU A 112 10.91 -0.18 -3.06
N GLU A 113 10.84 -1.50 -3.35
CA GLU A 113 11.30 -2.01 -4.63
C GLU A 113 10.41 -1.46 -5.75
N GLY A 114 11.02 -0.80 -6.74
CA GLY A 114 10.28 -0.16 -7.82
C GLY A 114 9.72 -1.10 -8.89
N ASN A 115 10.09 -2.38 -8.84
CA ASN A 115 9.60 -3.36 -9.80
C ASN A 115 8.15 -3.72 -9.47
N GLU A 116 7.28 -3.71 -10.49
CA GLU A 116 5.85 -3.99 -10.34
C GLU A 116 5.54 -5.41 -9.86
N ALA A 117 6.50 -6.32 -9.94
CA ALA A 117 6.34 -7.67 -9.38
C ALA A 117 6.42 -7.69 -7.85
N TYR A 118 7.01 -6.67 -7.25
CA TYR A 118 7.21 -6.57 -5.80
C TYR A 118 6.35 -5.52 -5.14
N THR A 119 6.15 -4.39 -5.82
CA THR A 119 5.36 -3.27 -5.30
C THR A 119 4.29 -2.94 -6.32
N TYR A 120 3.02 -3.18 -5.94
CA TYR A 120 1.90 -2.97 -6.85
C TYR A 120 0.61 -2.67 -6.09
N PHE A 121 -0.34 -2.09 -6.81
CA PHE A 121 -1.71 -1.89 -6.36
C PHE A 121 -2.65 -2.26 -7.51
N SER A 122 -3.66 -3.06 -7.22
CA SER A 122 -4.64 -3.47 -8.22
C SER A 122 -6.05 -3.54 -7.62
N GLY A 123 -7.06 -3.44 -8.48
CA GLY A 123 -8.43 -3.52 -8.07
C GLY A 123 -9.32 -4.06 -9.18
N CYS A 124 -10.37 -4.76 -8.80
CA CYS A 124 -11.38 -5.23 -9.74
C CYS A 124 -12.76 -5.28 -9.11
N LEU A 125 -13.77 -5.04 -9.94
CA LEU A 125 -15.17 -5.18 -9.54
C LEU A 125 -15.51 -6.66 -9.37
N LEU A 126 -16.12 -7.01 -8.25
CA LEU A 126 -16.62 -8.35 -7.96
C LEU A 126 -18.13 -8.47 -8.24
N ALA A 127 -18.89 -7.48 -7.80
CA ALA A 127 -20.34 -7.53 -7.94
C ALA A 127 -20.99 -6.14 -7.84
#